data_79017ea3f5e7d35ee6fb2feabdf2e72e
#
_entry.id   79017ea3f5e7d35ee6fb2feabdf2e72e
#
_cell.length_a   1.000
_cell.length_b   1.000
_cell.length_c   1.000
_cell.angle_alpha   90.00
_cell.angle_beta   90.00
_cell.angle_gamma   90.00
#
_symmetry.space_group_name_H-M   'P 1'
#
loop_
_entity.id
_entity.type
_entity.pdbx_description
1 polymer ?
#
loop_
_entity_poly.entity_id
_entity_poly.type
_entity_poly.pdbx_seq_one_letter_code
_entity_poly.pdbx_strand_id
1 'polypeptide(L)' 'MRTAILPGTSPKVFANADCLVCKQQFTMKEPAEWDDYTLWLNGMLIQDAVPYLSADDRDILMGSVKGAYICPACGEE' A
#
# COMPACT_ATOMS: atom_id res chain seq x y z
N MET A 1 -23.16 -2.98 -10.48
CA MET A 1 -22.63 -2.23 -11.48
C MET A 1 -21.15 -2.38 -11.54
N ARG A 2 -20.61 -1.96 -12.45
CA ARG A 2 -19.26 -2.27 -12.58
C ARG A 2 -18.43 -1.03 -12.55
N THR A 3 -17.24 -1.22 -12.18
CA THR A 3 -16.31 -0.12 -12.16
C THR A 3 -16.06 0.34 -13.57
N ALA A 4 -15.94 1.62 -13.74
CA ALA A 4 -15.64 2.18 -15.06
C ALA A 4 -14.15 2.09 -15.30
N ILE A 5 -13.71 0.94 -15.77
CA ILE A 5 -12.31 0.72 -16.08
C ILE A 5 -12.12 0.80 -17.57
N LEU A 6 -11.23 1.67 -17.99
CA LEU A 6 -10.98 1.83 -19.42
C LEU A 6 -10.22 0.63 -19.94
N PRO A 7 -10.47 0.22 -21.19
CA PRO A 7 -9.72 -0.88 -21.79
C PRO A 7 -8.23 -0.58 -21.78
N GLY A 8 -7.45 -1.58 -21.42
CA GLY A 8 -6.02 -1.44 -21.37
C GLY A 8 -5.51 -0.77 -20.12
N THR A 9 -6.40 -0.42 -19.19
CA THR A 9 -6.03 0.23 -17.95
C THR A 9 -6.36 -0.68 -16.78
N SER A 10 -5.40 -0.90 -15.91
CA SER A 10 -5.63 -1.68 -14.69
C SER A 10 -6.03 -0.75 -13.57
N PRO A 11 -6.92 -1.21 -12.67
CA PRO A 11 -7.22 -0.41 -11.49
C PRO A 11 -5.99 -0.27 -10.62
N LYS A 12 -5.91 0.83 -9.91
CA LYS A 12 -4.78 1.13 -9.05
C LYS A 12 -5.26 1.21 -7.61
N VAL A 13 -4.37 0.85 -6.69
CA VAL A 13 -4.65 0.88 -5.27
C VAL A 13 -3.80 1.96 -4.62
N PHE A 14 -4.47 2.96 -4.05
CA PHE A 14 -3.81 3.95 -3.22
C PHE A 14 -4.26 3.68 -1.80
N ALA A 15 -3.32 3.39 -0.93
CA ALA A 15 -3.63 3.12 0.47
C ALA A 15 -3.13 4.27 1.31
N ASN A 16 -3.72 4.43 2.47
CA ASN A 16 -3.20 5.36 3.46
C ASN A 16 -3.24 4.69 4.83
N ALA A 17 -2.42 5.19 5.73
CA ALA A 17 -2.32 4.63 7.06
C ALA A 17 -1.99 5.74 8.03
N ASP A 18 -2.47 5.61 9.26
CA ASP A 18 -2.20 6.57 10.31
C ASP A 18 -1.09 6.02 11.20
N CYS A 19 -0.10 6.85 11.48
CA CYS A 19 0.95 6.46 12.40
C CYS A 19 0.36 6.28 13.79
N LEU A 20 0.69 5.19 14.45
CA LEU A 20 0.17 4.93 15.79
C LEU A 20 0.80 5.85 16.84
N VAL A 21 1.93 6.41 16.54
CA VAL A 21 2.67 7.23 17.50
C VAL A 21 2.33 8.70 17.36
N CYS A 22 2.53 9.27 16.18
CA CYS A 22 2.32 10.70 15.96
C CYS A 22 0.92 11.03 15.43
N LYS A 23 0.16 10.02 15.05
CA LYS A 23 -1.22 10.17 14.60
C LYS A 23 -1.37 10.92 13.30
N GLN A 24 -0.31 11.06 12.53
CA GLN A 24 -0.37 11.68 11.22
C GLN A 24 -0.77 10.66 10.18
N GLN A 25 -1.50 11.10 9.17
CA GLN A 25 -1.90 10.24 8.08
C GLN A 25 -0.87 10.30 6.97
N PHE A 26 -0.54 9.13 6.43
CA PHE A 26 0.41 9.00 5.35
C PHE A 26 -0.25 8.27 4.19
N THR A 27 0.03 8.72 2.99
CA THR A 27 -0.54 8.14 1.78
C THR A 27 0.58 7.69 0.85
N MET A 28 0.36 6.58 0.16
CA MET A 28 1.33 6.07 -0.80
C MET A 28 1.57 7.12 -1.89
N LYS A 29 2.80 7.22 -2.33
CA LYS A 29 3.15 8.12 -3.44
C LYS A 29 2.92 7.47 -4.79
N GLU A 30 3.16 6.16 -4.87
CA GLU A 30 2.96 5.40 -6.09
C GLU A 30 1.83 4.40 -5.87
N PRO A 31 0.92 4.28 -6.82
CA PRO A 31 -0.16 3.31 -6.65
C PRO A 31 0.32 1.90 -6.91
N ALA A 32 -0.32 0.95 -6.27
CA ALA A 32 -0.08 -0.47 -6.53
C ALA A 32 -1.07 -0.94 -7.59
N GLU A 33 -0.62 -1.86 -8.46
CA GLU A 33 -1.51 -2.49 -9.41
C GLU A 33 -2.49 -3.39 -8.67
N TRP A 34 -3.73 -3.36 -9.08
CA TRP A 34 -4.75 -4.18 -8.41
C TRP A 34 -4.37 -5.66 -8.42
N ASP A 35 -3.88 -6.15 -9.56
CA ASP A 35 -3.50 -7.55 -9.67
C ASP A 35 -2.39 -7.90 -8.69
N ASP A 36 -1.40 -7.02 -8.57
CA ASP A 36 -0.29 -7.26 -7.64
C ASP A 36 -0.75 -7.19 -6.20
N TYR A 37 -1.64 -6.27 -5.90
CA TYR A 37 -2.20 -6.14 -4.58
C TYR A 37 -2.94 -7.43 -4.18
N THR A 38 -3.71 -8.00 -5.10
CA THR A 38 -4.43 -9.23 -4.79
C THR A 38 -3.48 -10.41 -4.64
N LEU A 39 -2.38 -10.44 -5.39
CA LEU A 39 -1.38 -11.48 -5.21
C LEU A 39 -0.80 -11.44 -3.80
N TRP A 40 -0.52 -10.25 -3.30
CA TRP A 40 -0.02 -10.10 -1.94
C TRP A 40 -1.06 -10.58 -0.93
N LEU A 41 -2.31 -10.21 -1.12
CA LEU A 41 -3.38 -10.64 -0.20
C LEU A 41 -3.54 -12.16 -0.20
N ASN A 42 -3.15 -12.83 -1.29
CA ASN A 42 -3.25 -14.28 -1.39
C ASN A 42 -2.02 -15.00 -0.88
N GLY A 43 -1.06 -14.26 -0.33
CA GLY A 43 0.08 -14.90 0.32
C GLY A 43 1.44 -14.60 -0.29
N MET A 44 1.50 -13.86 -1.40
CA MET A 44 2.79 -13.51 -1.98
C MET A 44 3.49 -12.47 -1.10
N LEU A 45 4.81 -12.55 -1.04
CA LEU A 45 5.57 -11.55 -0.30
C LEU A 45 5.36 -10.19 -0.94
N ILE A 46 5.24 -9.16 -0.11
CA ILE A 46 4.94 -7.83 -0.63
C ILE A 46 6.04 -7.32 -1.55
N GLN A 47 7.28 -7.67 -1.25
CA GLN A 47 8.41 -7.23 -2.09
C GLN A 47 8.40 -7.91 -3.45
N ASP A 48 7.76 -9.07 -3.55
CA ASP A 48 7.62 -9.77 -4.82
C ASP A 48 6.38 -9.32 -5.56
N ALA A 49 5.33 -8.99 -4.83
CA ALA A 49 4.07 -8.59 -5.44
C ALA A 49 4.14 -7.16 -5.98
N VAL A 50 4.78 -6.26 -5.23
CA VAL A 50 4.86 -4.85 -5.62
C VAL A 50 6.30 -4.36 -5.54
N PRO A 51 7.21 -4.94 -6.37
CA PRO A 51 8.62 -4.60 -6.30
C PRO A 51 8.92 -3.16 -6.73
N TYR A 52 8.02 -2.53 -7.47
CA TYR A 52 8.20 -1.17 -7.95
C TYR A 52 7.90 -0.11 -6.88
N LEU A 53 7.28 -0.51 -5.78
CA LEU A 53 6.99 0.42 -4.70
C LEU A 53 8.22 0.61 -3.82
N SER A 54 8.39 1.83 -3.30
CA SER A 54 9.45 2.09 -2.33
C SER A 54 9.14 1.37 -1.03
N ALA A 55 10.14 1.29 -0.16
CA ALA A 55 9.94 0.67 1.15
C ALA A 55 8.86 1.42 1.94
N ASP A 56 8.87 2.76 1.84
CA ASP A 56 7.86 3.55 2.54
C ASP A 56 6.46 3.25 2.04
N ASP A 57 6.30 3.16 0.72
CA ASP A 57 4.98 2.88 0.15
C ASP A 57 4.52 1.49 0.52
N ARG A 58 5.42 0.52 0.54
CA ARG A 58 5.05 -0.83 0.95
C ARG A 58 4.62 -0.86 2.42
N ASP A 59 5.31 -0.11 3.26
CA ASP A 59 4.94 -0.04 4.68
C ASP A 59 3.56 0.57 4.86
N ILE A 60 3.25 1.61 4.11
CA ILE A 60 1.93 2.23 4.19
C ILE A 60 0.86 1.25 3.72
N LEU A 61 1.12 0.55 2.63
CA LEU A 61 0.16 -0.43 2.11
C LEU A 61 -0.09 -1.52 3.14
N MET A 62 0.97 -2.07 3.72
CA MET A 62 0.82 -3.08 4.76
C MET A 62 0.08 -2.54 5.97
N GLY A 63 0.41 -1.33 6.38
CA GLY A 63 -0.23 -0.73 7.54
C GLY A 63 -1.71 -0.49 7.33
N SER A 64 -2.10 -0.12 6.12
CA SER A 64 -3.51 0.12 5.84
C SER A 64 -4.33 -1.17 5.91
N VAL A 65 -3.74 -2.28 5.49
CA VAL A 65 -4.41 -3.57 5.52
C VAL A 65 -4.43 -4.16 6.91
N LYS A 66 -3.31 -4.07 7.62
CA LYS A 66 -3.20 -4.67 8.95
C LYS A 66 -3.73 -3.77 10.06
N GLY A 67 -3.90 -2.50 9.77
CA GLY A 67 -4.38 -1.56 10.77
C GLY A 67 -3.32 -1.08 11.74
N ALA A 68 -2.06 -1.24 11.41
CA ALA A 68 -0.95 -0.82 12.28
C ALA A 68 0.18 -0.28 11.40
N TYR A 69 0.54 0.97 11.63
CA TYR A 69 1.59 1.62 10.87
C TYR A 69 2.36 2.57 11.77
N ILE A 70 3.67 2.57 11.61
CA ILE A 70 4.53 3.52 12.32
C ILE A 70 5.39 4.19 11.26
N CYS A 71 5.33 5.52 11.20
CA CYS A 71 6.05 6.26 10.17
C CYS A 71 7.55 6.16 10.43
N PRO A 72 8.37 6.41 9.39
CA PRO A 72 9.82 6.27 9.54
C PRO A 72 10.40 7.14 10.65
N ALA A 73 9.88 8.34 10.81
CA ALA A 73 10.40 9.24 11.84
C ALA A 73 10.14 8.70 13.25
N CYS A 74 8.99 8.06 13.46
CA CYS A 74 8.66 7.50 14.75
C CYS A 74 9.32 6.14 14.97
N GLY A 75 9.58 5.43 13.88
CA GLY A 75 10.17 4.11 13.97
C GLY A 75 11.68 4.11 14.11
N GLU A 76 12.33 5.26 13.95
CA GLU A 76 13.77 5.34 14.11
C GLU A 76 14.14 5.36 15.59
N GLU A 77 15.25 4.74 15.86
CA GLU A 77 15.79 4.70 17.22
C GLU A 77 16.75 5.83 17.43
#